data_703b26dc8958339b153981931bde036b
#
_entry.id   703b26dc8958339b153981931bde036b
#
_cell.length_a   1.000
_cell.length_b   1.000
_cell.length_c   1.000
_cell.angle_alpha   90.00
_cell.angle_beta   90.00
_cell.angle_gamma   90.00
#
_symmetry.space_group_name_H-M   'P 1'
#
loop_
_entity.id
_entity.type
_entity.pdbx_description
1 polymer ?
#
loop_
_entity_poly.entity_id
_entity_poly.type
_entity_poly.pdbx_seq_one_letter_code
_entity_poly.pdbx_strand_id
1 'polypeptide(L)'
;MDRRDFLQNTCPTITFAFFGLSYIQACSKGDDSVDNQSTVVNNNNGNASNGVSVNGNIITVDLSNATFSGLSSPGNYVNLTANQLLILKISDNEYRAFDNCCPHSGVRNKWSYGDSKFTCGEHGNSFSTDGSDVKACGSGATSGGLKRYTASLTGEVLTITT
;
A
#
# COMPACT_ATOMS: atom_id res chain seq x y z
N MET A 1 27.04 -35.65 28.01
CA MET A 1 26.13 -35.41 26.85
C MET A 1 24.96 -34.61 27.36
N ASP A 2 24.94 -33.36 26.99
CA ASP A 2 23.93 -32.40 27.48
C ASP A 2 22.65 -32.55 26.65
N ARG A 3 21.50 -32.48 27.29
CA ARG A 3 20.17 -32.70 26.65
C ARG A 3 19.87 -31.64 25.57
N ARG A 4 20.66 -30.61 25.48
CA ARG A 4 20.53 -29.56 24.46
C ARG A 4 21.16 -29.92 23.11
N ASP A 5 22.16 -30.81 23.08
CA ASP A 5 22.83 -31.21 21.85
C ASP A 5 22.02 -32.21 21.00
N PHE A 6 21.04 -32.92 21.63
CA PHE A 6 20.20 -33.88 20.94
C PHE A 6 19.15 -33.23 20.03
N LEU A 7 18.66 -32.04 20.40
CA LEU A 7 17.60 -31.35 19.66
C LEU A 7 18.09 -30.56 18.45
N GLN A 8 19.40 -30.35 18.33
CA GLN A 8 19.96 -29.57 17.20
C GLN A 8 20.36 -30.44 16.01
N ASN A 9 20.45 -31.77 16.18
CA ASN A 9 20.92 -32.69 15.14
C ASN A 9 19.88 -33.72 14.67
N THR A 10 18.63 -33.62 15.08
CA THR A 10 17.59 -34.54 14.62
C THR A 10 16.67 -33.84 13.65
N CYS A 11 16.96 -33.94 12.35
CA CYS A 11 15.96 -33.69 11.32
C CYS A 11 15.01 -34.88 11.27
N PRO A 12 13.71 -34.74 11.55
CA PRO A 12 12.77 -35.84 11.33
C PRO A 12 12.51 -35.98 9.83
N THR A 13 13.15 -36.98 9.23
CA THR A 13 12.78 -37.45 7.90
C THR A 13 11.48 -38.21 7.99
N ILE A 14 10.36 -37.56 7.74
CA ILE A 14 9.08 -38.23 7.57
C ILE A 14 8.95 -38.58 6.08
N THR A 15 9.22 -39.81 5.73
CA THR A 15 8.98 -40.36 4.40
C THR A 15 7.52 -40.80 4.31
N PHE A 16 6.66 -40.01 3.67
CA PHE A 16 5.37 -40.51 3.20
C PHE A 16 5.53 -40.91 1.73
N ALA A 17 5.81 -42.19 1.52
CA ALA A 17 5.62 -42.84 0.24
C ALA A 17 4.16 -43.25 0.15
N PHE A 18 3.36 -42.48 -0.57
CA PHE A 18 2.15 -42.87 -1.31
C PHE A 18 1.41 -41.56 -1.73
N PHE A 19 1.16 -41.47 -3.03
CA PHE A 19 0.53 -40.32 -3.72
C PHE A 19 1.49 -39.17 -4.11
N GLY A 20 2.31 -39.38 -5.13
CA GLY A 20 2.76 -38.45 -6.18
C GLY A 20 2.89 -36.96 -5.91
N LEU A 21 3.16 -36.51 -4.69
CA LEU A 21 3.34 -35.10 -4.34
C LEU A 21 4.81 -34.91 -3.95
N SER A 22 5.54 -34.20 -4.80
CA SER A 22 6.93 -33.78 -4.56
C SER A 22 6.93 -32.69 -3.48
N TYR A 23 7.48 -32.99 -2.32
CA TYR A 23 7.77 -31.98 -1.29
C TYR A 23 9.18 -31.45 -1.49
N ILE A 24 9.29 -30.13 -1.61
CA ILE A 24 10.55 -29.41 -1.68
C ILE A 24 11.15 -29.40 -0.26
N GLN A 25 12.30 -30.05 -0.08
CA GLN A 25 13.10 -29.96 1.13
C GLN A 25 13.71 -28.56 1.24
N ALA A 26 13.29 -27.77 2.22
CA ALA A 26 13.99 -26.59 2.64
C ALA A 26 14.92 -26.93 3.83
N CYS A 27 16.12 -27.44 3.54
CA CYS A 27 17.25 -27.36 4.47
C CYS A 27 18.29 -26.45 3.82
N SER A 28 18.31 -25.19 4.23
CA SER A 28 19.35 -24.25 3.87
C SER A 28 20.54 -24.40 4.82
N LYS A 29 21.63 -24.96 4.32
CA LYS A 29 22.95 -24.80 4.90
C LYS A 29 23.83 -24.21 3.81
N GLY A 30 24.43 -23.04 4.10
CA GLY A 30 25.21 -22.27 3.15
C GLY A 30 26.45 -23.03 2.65
N ASP A 31 26.79 -22.72 1.44
CA ASP A 31 28.15 -22.42 1.03
C ASP A 31 28.16 -21.80 -0.39
N ASP A 32 29.10 -20.92 -0.57
CA ASP A 32 29.34 -20.01 -1.67
C ASP A 32 29.29 -20.66 -3.07
N SER A 33 28.55 -20.01 -3.99
CA SER A 33 28.96 -19.88 -5.39
C SER A 33 28.21 -18.71 -6.03
N VAL A 34 28.99 -17.78 -6.53
CA VAL A 34 28.59 -16.58 -7.28
C VAL A 34 27.89 -17.05 -8.56
N ASP A 35 26.59 -16.74 -8.67
CA ASP A 35 25.95 -16.64 -9.97
C ASP A 35 25.06 -15.42 -10.04
N ASN A 36 25.32 -14.65 -11.10
CA ASN A 36 24.81 -13.30 -11.32
C ASN A 36 23.36 -13.37 -11.79
N GLN A 37 22.42 -13.51 -10.87
CA GLN A 37 21.00 -13.42 -11.18
C GLN A 37 20.41 -12.30 -10.34
N SER A 38 19.98 -11.26 -11.04
CA SER A 38 19.29 -10.09 -10.51
C SER A 38 18.18 -10.52 -9.54
N THR A 39 18.52 -10.66 -8.28
CA THR A 39 17.55 -10.84 -7.21
C THR A 39 16.89 -9.49 -6.98
N VAL A 40 15.68 -9.37 -7.48
CA VAL A 40 14.72 -8.37 -6.97
C VAL A 40 14.63 -8.59 -5.47
N VAL A 41 15.32 -7.77 -4.71
CA VAL A 41 15.21 -7.75 -3.26
C VAL A 41 13.82 -7.20 -2.96
N ASN A 42 12.86 -8.11 -2.79
CA ASN A 42 11.57 -7.80 -2.20
C ASN A 42 11.80 -7.43 -0.74
N ASN A 43 12.20 -6.20 -0.48
CA ASN A 43 12.02 -5.59 0.82
C ASN A 43 10.51 -5.30 0.99
N ASN A 44 9.72 -6.36 1.11
CA ASN A 44 8.33 -6.31 1.53
C ASN A 44 8.30 -5.97 3.03
N ASN A 45 8.60 -4.73 3.38
CA ASN A 45 8.25 -4.17 4.67
C ASN A 45 6.90 -3.45 4.58
N GLY A 46 6.00 -3.99 3.78
CA GLY A 46 4.61 -3.57 3.67
C GLY A 46 3.73 -4.75 3.99
N ASN A 47 2.83 -4.58 4.93
CA ASN A 47 1.84 -5.55 5.34
C ASN A 47 0.94 -5.95 4.14
N ALA A 48 1.41 -6.91 3.33
CA ALA A 48 0.72 -7.37 2.11
C ALA A 48 -0.71 -7.92 2.39
N SER A 49 -1.05 -8.11 3.66
CA SER A 49 -2.38 -8.59 4.07
C SER A 49 -3.50 -7.57 3.82
N ASN A 50 -3.20 -6.29 3.67
CA ASN A 50 -4.19 -5.22 3.42
C ASN A 50 -4.22 -4.72 1.96
N GLY A 51 -3.53 -5.40 1.05
CA GLY A 51 -3.49 -5.05 -0.36
C GLY A 51 -2.66 -3.81 -0.70
N VAL A 52 -1.79 -3.32 0.21
CA VAL A 52 -0.91 -2.16 -0.04
C VAL A 52 0.54 -2.59 0.07
N SER A 53 1.37 -2.22 -0.89
CA SER A 53 2.82 -2.34 -0.79
C SER A 53 3.51 -1.02 -1.11
N VAL A 54 4.65 -0.77 -0.45
CA VAL A 54 5.42 0.49 -0.58
C VAL A 54 6.85 0.15 -0.94
N ASN A 55 7.35 0.76 -2.01
CA ASN A 55 8.74 0.63 -2.45
C ASN A 55 9.29 2.02 -2.82
N GLY A 56 10.03 2.64 -1.92
CA GLY A 56 10.48 4.01 -2.07
C GLY A 56 9.31 4.99 -2.19
N ASN A 57 9.25 5.72 -3.31
CA ASN A 57 8.17 6.64 -3.63
C ASN A 57 7.02 5.99 -4.43
N ILE A 58 7.04 4.67 -4.62
CA ILE A 58 5.99 3.94 -5.32
C ILE A 58 5.13 3.20 -4.29
N ILE A 59 3.83 3.45 -4.34
CA ILE A 59 2.82 2.73 -3.57
C ILE A 59 1.95 1.96 -4.56
N THR A 60 1.85 0.65 -4.38
CA THR A 60 0.93 -0.19 -5.15
C THR A 60 -0.23 -0.64 -4.28
N VAL A 61 -1.43 -0.57 -4.84
CA VAL A 61 -2.69 -0.90 -4.18
C VAL A 61 -3.41 -1.95 -5.03
N ASP A 62 -3.64 -3.11 -4.45
CA ASP A 62 -4.45 -4.17 -5.03
C ASP A 62 -5.94 -3.91 -4.73
N LEU A 63 -6.65 -3.39 -5.73
CA LEU A 63 -8.07 -3.02 -5.61
C LEU A 63 -9.00 -4.24 -5.48
N SER A 64 -8.53 -5.46 -5.81
CA SER A 64 -9.28 -6.70 -5.58
C SER A 64 -9.34 -7.10 -4.11
N ASN A 65 -8.45 -6.54 -3.29
CA ASN A 65 -8.44 -6.79 -1.85
C ASN A 65 -9.70 -6.21 -1.18
N ALA A 66 -10.30 -6.98 -0.28
CA ALA A 66 -11.53 -6.60 0.44
C ALA A 66 -11.44 -5.24 1.18
N THR A 67 -10.24 -4.80 1.55
CA THR A 67 -9.96 -3.48 2.16
C THR A 67 -10.45 -2.34 1.26
N PHE A 68 -10.46 -2.53 -0.06
CA PHE A 68 -10.82 -1.52 -1.06
C PHE A 68 -12.24 -1.67 -1.61
N SER A 69 -13.06 -2.57 -1.04
CA SER A 69 -14.46 -2.75 -1.43
C SER A 69 -15.29 -1.46 -1.37
N GLY A 70 -14.87 -0.51 -0.51
CA GLY A 70 -15.45 0.83 -0.43
C GLY A 70 -15.27 1.67 -1.70
N LEU A 71 -14.30 1.35 -2.59
CA LEU A 71 -14.08 2.03 -3.87
C LEU A 71 -14.96 1.48 -5.00
N SER A 72 -16.16 1.00 -4.70
CA SER A 72 -17.06 0.34 -5.65
C SER A 72 -17.65 1.28 -6.71
N SER A 73 -17.86 2.56 -6.37
CA SER A 73 -18.55 3.53 -7.24
C SER A 73 -17.79 4.85 -7.39
N PRO A 74 -17.94 5.56 -8.51
CA PRO A 74 -17.40 6.91 -8.66
C PRO A 74 -17.84 7.84 -7.51
N GLY A 75 -16.92 8.65 -7.02
CA GLY A 75 -17.11 9.50 -5.84
C GLY A 75 -16.75 8.82 -4.51
N ASN A 76 -16.62 7.50 -4.49
CA ASN A 76 -16.12 6.81 -3.31
C ASN A 76 -14.62 7.04 -3.14
N TYR A 77 -14.18 7.11 -1.88
CA TYR A 77 -12.78 7.31 -1.55
C TYR A 77 -12.36 6.45 -0.36
N VAL A 78 -11.06 6.27 -0.22
CA VAL A 78 -10.44 5.64 0.95
C VAL A 78 -9.32 6.54 1.47
N ASN A 79 -9.19 6.62 2.79
CA ASN A 79 -8.08 7.31 3.45
C ASN A 79 -7.12 6.29 4.07
N LEU A 80 -5.99 6.08 3.45
CA LEU A 80 -4.89 5.25 3.94
C LEU A 80 -3.97 6.09 4.83
N THR A 81 -4.39 6.32 6.08
CA THR A 81 -3.69 7.22 7.00
C THR A 81 -2.24 6.80 7.24
N ALA A 82 -1.98 5.49 7.36
CA ALA A 82 -0.62 4.94 7.53
C ALA A 82 0.30 5.22 6.33
N ASN A 83 -0.27 5.33 5.13
CA ASN A 83 0.46 5.60 3.89
C ASN A 83 0.39 7.09 3.47
N GLN A 84 -0.24 7.93 4.28
CA GLN A 84 -0.43 9.36 4.02
C GLN A 84 -1.17 9.66 2.70
N LEU A 85 -2.17 8.85 2.37
CA LEU A 85 -2.76 8.80 1.05
C LEU A 85 -4.29 8.84 1.09
N LEU A 86 -4.90 9.71 0.28
CA LEU A 86 -6.32 9.63 -0.12
C LEU A 86 -6.39 9.06 -1.54
N ILE A 87 -7.26 8.08 -1.75
CA ILE A 87 -7.56 7.52 -3.07
C ILE A 87 -9.03 7.76 -3.36
N LEU A 88 -9.32 8.39 -4.49
CA LEU A 88 -10.66 8.73 -4.97
C LEU A 88 -10.92 7.99 -6.28
N LYS A 89 -12.04 7.26 -6.37
CA LYS A 89 -12.52 6.71 -7.64
C LYS A 89 -13.25 7.79 -8.42
N ILE A 90 -12.79 8.08 -9.64
CA ILE A 90 -13.41 9.06 -10.55
C ILE A 90 -14.37 8.37 -11.52
N SER A 91 -13.92 7.24 -12.07
CA SER A 91 -14.70 6.37 -12.97
C SER A 91 -14.25 4.92 -12.78
N ASP A 92 -14.79 3.98 -13.56
CA ASP A 92 -14.37 2.58 -13.46
C ASP A 92 -12.89 2.36 -13.78
N ASN A 93 -12.31 3.25 -14.59
CA ASN A 93 -10.91 3.13 -15.02
C ASN A 93 -10.04 4.31 -14.56
N GLU A 94 -10.56 5.26 -13.78
CA GLU A 94 -9.81 6.42 -13.32
C GLU A 94 -9.85 6.56 -11.80
N TYR A 95 -8.67 6.63 -11.21
CA TYR A 95 -8.45 6.94 -9.81
C TYR A 95 -7.54 8.16 -9.68
N ARG A 96 -7.76 8.92 -8.61
CA ARG A 96 -6.88 10.03 -8.23
C ARG A 96 -6.34 9.77 -6.83
N ALA A 97 -5.07 10.08 -6.66
CA ALA A 97 -4.37 9.93 -5.39
C ALA A 97 -3.86 11.29 -4.91
N PHE A 98 -3.98 11.54 -3.60
CA PHE A 98 -3.59 12.82 -2.99
C PHE A 98 -2.85 12.59 -1.68
N ASP A 99 -1.99 13.54 -1.29
CA ASP A 99 -1.55 13.66 0.10
C ASP A 99 -2.79 13.89 0.98
N ASN A 100 -2.95 13.08 2.01
CA ASN A 100 -4.06 13.23 2.95
C ASN A 100 -3.83 14.31 4.03
N CYS A 101 -2.75 15.08 3.90
CA CYS A 101 -2.48 16.17 4.83
C CYS A 101 -3.39 17.37 4.57
N CYS A 102 -4.12 17.79 5.58
CA CYS A 102 -4.94 19.00 5.51
C CYS A 102 -4.05 20.25 5.34
N PRO A 103 -4.21 21.02 4.24
CA PRO A 103 -3.45 22.24 4.06
C PRO A 103 -3.64 23.28 5.16
N HIS A 104 -4.80 23.29 5.82
CA HIS A 104 -5.04 24.22 6.93
C HIS A 104 -4.28 23.81 8.19
N SER A 105 -4.59 22.63 8.73
CA SER A 105 -4.19 22.22 10.09
C SER A 105 -3.19 21.07 10.14
N GLY A 106 -2.88 20.43 9.01
CA GLY A 106 -1.97 19.29 8.97
C GLY A 106 -2.57 17.94 9.39
N VAL A 107 -3.84 17.89 9.82
CA VAL A 107 -4.51 16.63 10.18
C VAL A 107 -4.71 15.73 8.97
N ARG A 108 -4.73 14.39 9.18
CA ARG A 108 -4.72 13.40 8.08
C ARG A 108 -5.92 12.45 8.08
N ASN A 109 -6.77 12.50 9.09
CA ASN A 109 -7.80 11.47 9.33
C ASN A 109 -9.24 11.98 9.33
N LYS A 110 -9.47 13.26 8.99
CA LYS A 110 -10.79 13.90 9.08
C LYS A 110 -11.28 14.39 7.72
N TRP A 111 -11.42 13.47 6.76
CA TRP A 111 -11.83 13.81 5.41
C TRP A 111 -13.26 13.35 5.10
N SER A 112 -13.99 14.15 4.33
CA SER A 112 -15.18 13.76 3.58
C SER A 112 -15.06 14.26 2.16
N TYR A 113 -15.74 13.59 1.20
CA TYR A 113 -15.73 13.96 -0.21
C TYR A 113 -17.14 14.30 -0.70
N GLY A 114 -17.28 15.39 -1.40
CA GLY A 114 -18.51 15.85 -2.05
C GLY A 114 -18.23 17.08 -2.91
N ASP A 115 -19.07 17.32 -3.90
CA ASP A 115 -18.98 18.49 -4.80
C ASP A 115 -17.58 18.67 -5.42
N SER A 116 -16.94 17.53 -5.81
CA SER A 116 -15.58 17.49 -6.38
C SER A 116 -14.49 18.05 -5.47
N LYS A 117 -14.71 18.07 -4.17
CA LYS A 117 -13.78 18.56 -3.15
C LYS A 117 -13.64 17.59 -2.00
N PHE A 118 -12.48 17.59 -1.38
CA PHE A 118 -12.30 17.03 -0.04
C PHE A 118 -12.47 18.11 1.01
N THR A 119 -13.35 17.85 1.98
CA THR A 119 -13.59 18.73 3.13
C THR A 119 -12.92 18.14 4.37
N CYS A 120 -12.06 18.93 5.00
CA CYS A 120 -11.41 18.57 6.24
C CYS A 120 -12.36 18.85 7.42
N GLY A 121 -12.79 17.81 8.13
CA GLY A 121 -13.72 17.90 9.25
C GLY A 121 -13.15 18.55 10.50
N GLU A 122 -11.86 18.95 10.52
CA GLU A 122 -11.29 19.69 11.65
C GLU A 122 -11.87 21.10 11.76
N HIS A 123 -11.97 21.81 10.61
CA HIS A 123 -12.45 23.20 10.57
C HIS A 123 -13.42 23.47 9.41
N GLY A 124 -13.83 22.44 8.65
CA GLY A 124 -14.79 22.59 7.54
C GLY A 124 -14.17 23.15 6.25
N ASN A 125 -12.85 23.30 6.16
CA ASN A 125 -12.19 23.83 4.96
C ASN A 125 -12.20 22.80 3.83
N SER A 126 -12.51 23.24 2.60
CA SER A 126 -12.65 22.38 1.43
C SER A 126 -11.57 22.66 0.39
N PHE A 127 -11.01 21.58 -0.19
CA PHE A 127 -9.89 21.64 -1.14
C PHE A 127 -10.25 20.90 -2.42
N SER A 128 -9.88 21.49 -3.57
CA SER A 128 -10.18 20.91 -4.88
C SER A 128 -9.33 19.66 -5.16
N THR A 129 -9.85 18.83 -6.05
CA THR A 129 -9.22 17.56 -6.48
C THR A 129 -8.73 17.61 -7.92
N ASP A 130 -8.71 18.78 -8.55
CA ASP A 130 -8.27 18.97 -9.93
C ASP A 130 -6.75 19.05 -10.10
N GLY A 131 -6.02 19.29 -9.00
CA GLY A 131 -4.57 19.43 -8.98
C GLY A 131 -4.09 20.87 -9.22
N SER A 132 -5.01 21.84 -9.28
CA SER A 132 -4.70 23.25 -9.36
C SER A 132 -4.54 23.88 -7.98
N ASP A 133 -3.88 25.04 -7.89
CA ASP A 133 -3.75 25.88 -6.68
C ASP A 133 -3.36 25.08 -5.41
N VAL A 134 -2.40 24.14 -5.57
CA VAL A 134 -1.98 23.23 -4.51
C VAL A 134 -1.42 24.00 -3.31
N LYS A 135 -1.94 23.70 -2.13
CA LYS A 135 -1.49 24.28 -0.86
C LYS A 135 -0.63 23.30 -0.09
N ALA A 136 0.39 23.82 0.59
CA ALA A 136 1.25 22.99 1.43
C ALA A 136 0.52 22.49 2.69
N CYS A 137 0.92 21.31 3.16
CA CYS A 137 0.42 20.71 4.40
C CYS A 137 0.61 21.66 5.57
N GLY A 138 -0.45 21.92 6.36
CA GLY A 138 -0.38 22.74 7.57
C GLY A 138 -0.03 24.21 7.35
N SER A 139 -0.22 24.74 6.13
CA SER A 139 0.12 26.13 5.79
C SER A 139 -0.87 27.16 6.32
N GLY A 140 -1.98 26.75 6.95
CA GLY A 140 -3.06 27.63 7.37
C GLY A 140 -4.04 27.99 6.24
N ALA A 141 -3.90 27.39 5.04
CA ALA A 141 -4.76 27.66 3.90
C ALA A 141 -6.20 27.19 4.18
N THR A 142 -7.19 28.04 3.89
CA THR A 142 -8.61 27.72 4.07
C THR A 142 -9.30 27.27 2.80
N SER A 143 -8.63 27.37 1.64
CA SER A 143 -9.09 26.94 0.31
C SER A 143 -7.89 26.63 -0.59
N GLY A 144 -8.15 26.14 -1.81
CA GLY A 144 -7.16 25.74 -2.80
C GLY A 144 -7.27 24.26 -3.14
N GLY A 145 -6.17 23.63 -3.57
CA GLY A 145 -6.13 22.22 -3.97
C GLY A 145 -5.25 21.35 -3.07
N LEU A 146 -5.56 20.06 -3.03
CA LEU A 146 -4.70 19.04 -2.44
C LEU A 146 -3.53 18.71 -3.36
N LYS A 147 -2.37 18.36 -2.78
CA LYS A 147 -1.25 17.79 -3.53
C LYS A 147 -1.68 16.47 -4.16
N ARG A 148 -1.71 16.42 -5.48
CA ARG A 148 -2.06 15.25 -6.26
C ARG A 148 -0.80 14.48 -6.64
N TYR A 149 -0.87 13.16 -6.53
CA TYR A 149 0.14 12.22 -6.97
C TYR A 149 -0.20 11.64 -8.35
N THR A 150 0.81 11.14 -9.06
CA THR A 150 0.57 10.39 -10.29
C THR A 150 -0.01 9.02 -9.93
N ALA A 151 -1.12 8.66 -10.57
CA ALA A 151 -1.79 7.37 -10.37
C ALA A 151 -2.04 6.70 -11.73
N SER A 152 -1.77 5.40 -11.83
CA SER A 152 -1.98 4.59 -13.02
C SER A 152 -2.59 3.25 -12.65
N LEU A 153 -3.68 2.87 -13.32
CA LEU A 153 -4.36 1.60 -13.13
C LEU A 153 -3.94 0.60 -14.21
N THR A 154 -3.57 -0.61 -13.80
CA THR A 154 -3.31 -1.74 -14.69
C THR A 154 -4.02 -2.98 -14.13
N GLY A 155 -5.08 -3.42 -14.80
CA GLY A 155 -5.97 -4.43 -14.25
C GLY A 155 -6.59 -3.94 -12.94
N GLU A 156 -6.38 -4.66 -11.85
CA GLU A 156 -6.84 -4.29 -10.50
C GLU A 156 -5.73 -3.69 -9.62
N VAL A 157 -4.57 -3.39 -10.20
CA VAL A 157 -3.44 -2.81 -9.47
C VAL A 157 -3.32 -1.32 -9.79
N LEU A 158 -3.48 -0.49 -8.76
CA LEU A 158 -3.26 0.95 -8.82
C LEU A 158 -1.83 1.26 -8.36
N THR A 159 -1.03 1.84 -9.25
CA THR A 159 0.33 2.29 -8.95
C THR A 159 0.34 3.80 -8.75
N ILE A 160 0.87 4.26 -7.62
CA ILE A 160 0.91 5.67 -7.23
C ILE A 160 2.36 6.07 -7.00
N THR A 161 2.78 7.19 -7.61
CA THR A 161 4.11 7.79 -7.41
C THR A 161 3.96 9.07 -6.61
N THR A 162 4.55 9.13 -5.39
CA THR A 162 4.46 10.23 -4.42
C THR A 162 5.61 11.23 -4.50
#